data_85adf0e5737d849fbe60d892ecce6e65
#
_entry.id   85adf0e5737d849fbe60d892ecce6e65
#
_cell.length_a   1.000
_cell.length_b   1.000
_cell.length_c   1.000
_cell.angle_alpha   90.00
_cell.angle_beta   90.00
_cell.angle_gamma   90.00
#
_symmetry.space_group_name_H-M   'P 1'
#
loop_
_entity.id
_entity.type
_entity.pdbx_description
1 polymer ?
#
loop_
_entity_poly.entity_id
_entity_poly.type
_entity_poly.pdbx_seq_one_letter_code
_entity_poly.pdbx_strand_id
1 'polypeptide(L)'
;MVWTREDDIKQSFYHATSVQYLKGSLSADGKVTGWLQRVAVPSITSSFKPLSDYASGFELGQGFTNNPYKLDNFRLENAKAESHLRIGWLRSVVHIHSGFGNNSFVDELANAANIDPVQFHLNLIGKDRIIQGKSDYPYSTKRMKDVLKNTAKMSNWGLELPVNHGMGIAIHYSFYSYVATVVEVSVKNGN
;
A
#
# COMPACT_ATOMS: atom_id res chain seq x y z
N MET A 1 23.88 -28.27 -13.74
CA MET A 1 23.77 -26.92 -14.30
C MET A 1 23.72 -25.96 -13.13
N VAL A 2 24.51 -24.91 -13.15
CA VAL A 2 24.51 -23.86 -12.10
C VAL A 2 24.13 -22.56 -12.78
N TRP A 3 23.13 -21.87 -12.24
CA TRP A 3 22.71 -20.55 -12.74
C TRP A 3 23.46 -19.46 -11.95
N THR A 4 23.91 -18.45 -12.66
CA THR A 4 24.44 -17.24 -12.03
C THR A 4 23.28 -16.33 -11.59
N ARG A 5 23.59 -15.30 -10.79
CA ARG A 5 22.58 -14.30 -10.43
C ARG A 5 22.07 -13.56 -11.65
N GLU A 6 22.92 -13.30 -12.63
CA GLU A 6 22.57 -12.64 -13.89
C GLU A 6 21.60 -13.49 -14.73
N ASP A 7 21.82 -14.81 -14.78
CA ASP A 7 20.91 -15.73 -15.46
C ASP A 7 19.54 -15.74 -14.78
N ASP A 8 19.53 -15.81 -13.45
CA ASP A 8 18.31 -15.80 -12.65
C ASP A 8 17.51 -14.50 -12.89
N ILE A 9 18.15 -13.34 -12.82
CA ILE A 9 17.48 -12.03 -13.05
C ILE A 9 16.94 -11.94 -14.47
N LYS A 10 17.68 -12.37 -15.49
CA LYS A 10 17.25 -12.31 -16.88
C LYS A 10 16.08 -13.25 -17.21
N GLN A 11 16.05 -14.42 -16.58
CA GLN A 11 15.11 -15.50 -16.88
C GLN A 11 13.93 -15.59 -15.92
N SER A 12 13.97 -14.86 -14.81
CA SER A 12 12.91 -14.84 -13.82
C SER A 12 11.65 -14.10 -14.32
N PHE A 13 10.56 -14.26 -13.59
CA PHE A 13 9.34 -13.51 -13.84
C PHE A 13 9.48 -12.08 -13.31
N TYR A 14 8.81 -11.13 -13.96
CA TYR A 14 8.76 -9.74 -13.54
C TYR A 14 7.58 -9.47 -12.60
N HIS A 15 7.67 -8.41 -11.81
CA HIS A 15 6.48 -7.86 -11.15
C HIS A 15 5.47 -7.39 -12.19
N ALA A 16 4.20 -7.58 -11.91
CA ALA A 16 3.15 -6.88 -12.61
C ALA A 16 3.34 -5.36 -12.42
N THR A 17 2.93 -4.59 -13.37
CA THR A 17 2.77 -3.14 -13.20
C THR A 17 1.35 -2.83 -12.77
N SER A 18 1.11 -1.67 -12.16
CA SER A 18 -0.23 -1.23 -11.81
C SER A 18 -0.46 0.23 -12.16
N VAL A 19 -1.69 0.54 -12.53
CA VAL A 19 -2.19 1.90 -12.58
C VAL A 19 -3.31 2.02 -11.57
N GLN A 20 -3.25 3.06 -10.75
CA GLN A 20 -4.24 3.30 -9.71
C GLN A 20 -4.77 4.74 -9.83
N TYR A 21 -6.08 4.88 -9.77
CA TYR A 21 -6.74 6.16 -9.63
C TYR A 21 -7.43 6.17 -8.27
N LEU A 22 -7.08 7.14 -7.43
CA LEU A 22 -7.66 7.32 -6.11
C LEU A 22 -8.36 8.67 -6.03
N LYS A 23 -9.53 8.68 -5.40
CA LYS A 23 -10.27 9.89 -5.10
C LYS A 23 -10.89 9.77 -3.72
N GLY A 24 -10.70 10.79 -2.89
CA GLY A 24 -11.27 10.86 -1.55
C GLY A 24 -12.11 12.12 -1.34
N SER A 25 -12.92 12.09 -0.31
CA SER A 25 -13.62 13.25 0.21
C SER A 25 -13.39 13.37 1.72
N LEU A 26 -13.24 14.58 2.19
CA LEU A 26 -13.07 14.93 3.59
C LEU A 26 -14.24 15.76 4.08
N SER A 27 -14.65 15.55 5.33
CA SER A 27 -15.52 16.48 6.06
C SER A 27 -14.74 17.70 6.54
N ALA A 28 -15.43 18.71 7.02
CA ALA A 28 -14.82 19.94 7.52
C ALA A 28 -13.87 19.70 8.72
N ASP A 29 -14.07 18.63 9.47
CA ASP A 29 -13.21 18.19 10.59
C ASP A 29 -12.07 17.24 10.14
N GLY A 30 -11.86 17.10 8.83
CA GLY A 30 -10.76 16.29 8.27
C GLY A 30 -11.00 14.78 8.26
N LYS A 31 -12.23 14.32 8.55
CA LYS A 31 -12.54 12.88 8.49
C LYS A 31 -12.81 12.44 7.05
N VAL A 32 -12.29 11.26 6.67
CA VAL A 32 -12.58 10.67 5.36
C VAL A 32 -14.03 10.22 5.29
N THR A 33 -14.79 10.80 4.35
CA THR A 33 -16.20 10.52 4.13
C THR A 33 -16.46 9.64 2.92
N GLY A 34 -15.49 9.53 2.00
CA GLY A 34 -15.57 8.64 0.86
C GLY A 34 -14.20 8.34 0.30
N TRP A 35 -14.04 7.13 -0.26
CA TRP A 35 -12.82 6.65 -0.90
C TRP A 35 -13.19 5.82 -2.13
N LEU A 36 -12.80 6.29 -3.29
CA LEU A 36 -12.83 5.55 -4.54
C LEU A 36 -11.41 5.12 -4.90
N GLN A 37 -11.22 3.85 -5.19
CA GLN A 37 -9.98 3.31 -5.72
C GLN A 37 -10.27 2.48 -6.97
N ARG A 38 -9.71 2.87 -8.09
CA ARG A 38 -9.72 2.12 -9.34
C ARG A 38 -8.33 1.54 -9.57
N VAL A 39 -8.25 0.24 -9.81
CA VAL A 39 -6.99 -0.44 -10.05
C VAL A 39 -7.02 -1.18 -11.37
N ALA A 40 -5.94 -1.09 -12.12
CA ALA A 40 -5.66 -1.91 -13.29
C ALA A 40 -4.33 -2.63 -13.03
N VAL A 41 -4.42 -3.92 -12.77
CA VAL A 41 -3.26 -4.80 -12.50
C VAL A 41 -3.44 -6.06 -13.33
N PRO A 42 -2.51 -6.39 -14.24
CA PRO A 42 -2.55 -7.65 -14.95
C PRO A 42 -2.51 -8.82 -13.97
N SER A 43 -3.44 -9.76 -14.13
CA SER A 43 -3.44 -10.96 -13.27
C SER A 43 -2.20 -11.81 -13.52
N ILE A 44 -1.48 -12.13 -12.47
CA ILE A 44 -0.34 -13.07 -12.51
C ILE A 44 -0.78 -14.44 -13.02
N THR A 45 -2.00 -14.85 -12.67
CA THR A 45 -2.57 -16.11 -13.11
C THR A 45 -2.68 -16.19 -14.62
N SER A 46 -2.86 -15.06 -15.33
CA SER A 46 -2.93 -15.02 -16.79
C SER A 46 -1.64 -15.47 -17.48
N SER A 47 -0.49 -15.36 -16.82
CA SER A 47 0.80 -15.87 -17.33
C SER A 47 0.86 -17.40 -17.40
N PHE A 48 0.00 -18.10 -16.66
CA PHE A 48 0.00 -19.56 -16.55
C PHE A 48 -1.26 -20.18 -17.13
N LYS A 49 -2.33 -19.42 -17.18
CA LYS A 49 -3.62 -19.85 -17.74
C LYS A 49 -4.32 -18.64 -18.35
N PRO A 50 -4.86 -18.77 -19.59
CA PRO A 50 -5.61 -17.69 -20.22
C PRO A 50 -7.00 -17.56 -19.57
N LEU A 51 -7.09 -17.00 -18.38
CA LEU A 51 -8.32 -16.99 -17.58
C LEU A 51 -9.02 -15.63 -17.54
N SER A 52 -8.28 -14.55 -17.36
CA SER A 52 -8.92 -13.25 -17.16
C SER A 52 -7.91 -12.11 -17.30
N ASP A 53 -8.36 -11.03 -17.91
CA ASP A 53 -7.64 -9.77 -18.01
C ASP A 53 -7.83 -8.89 -16.75
N TYR A 54 -8.46 -9.43 -15.72
CA TYR A 54 -8.74 -8.75 -14.46
C TYR A 54 -7.98 -9.41 -13.32
N ALA A 55 -7.47 -8.62 -12.39
CA ALA A 55 -6.90 -9.15 -11.16
C ALA A 55 -7.91 -10.03 -10.42
N SER A 56 -7.47 -11.17 -9.93
CA SER A 56 -8.30 -12.12 -9.19
C SER A 56 -8.67 -11.59 -7.80
N GLY A 57 -9.70 -12.17 -7.18
CA GLY A 57 -10.07 -11.83 -5.79
C GLY A 57 -8.95 -12.09 -4.79
N PHE A 58 -8.10 -13.08 -5.03
CA PHE A 58 -6.91 -13.35 -4.22
C PHE A 58 -5.88 -12.21 -4.36
N GLU A 59 -5.63 -11.75 -5.57
CA GLU A 59 -4.70 -10.64 -5.84
C GLU A 59 -5.22 -9.33 -5.25
N LEU A 60 -6.52 -9.02 -5.41
CA LEU A 60 -7.14 -7.84 -4.79
C LEU A 60 -7.17 -7.94 -3.26
N GLY A 61 -7.22 -9.15 -2.70
CA GLY A 61 -7.12 -9.42 -1.27
C GLY A 61 -5.77 -9.04 -0.64
N GLN A 62 -4.79 -8.68 -1.47
CA GLN A 62 -3.46 -8.29 -1.03
C GLN A 62 -3.33 -6.77 -0.85
N GLY A 63 -4.16 -6.20 0.03
CA GLY A 63 -4.10 -4.80 0.45
C GLY A 63 -5.09 -3.86 -0.24
N PHE A 64 -5.84 -4.30 -1.25
CA PHE A 64 -6.90 -3.49 -1.85
C PHE A 64 -8.24 -3.69 -1.13
N THR A 65 -8.77 -4.92 -1.10
CA THR A 65 -10.06 -5.20 -0.45
C THR A 65 -9.95 -5.39 1.06
N ASN A 66 -8.78 -5.73 1.57
CA ASN A 66 -8.48 -5.98 2.98
C ASN A 66 -7.59 -4.88 3.60
N ASN A 67 -7.66 -3.64 3.09
CA ASN A 67 -6.92 -2.54 3.68
C ASN A 67 -7.33 -2.29 5.16
N PRO A 68 -6.46 -1.68 6.00
CA PRO A 68 -6.70 -1.55 7.44
C PRO A 68 -7.72 -0.47 7.80
N TYR A 69 -8.13 0.34 6.85
CA TYR A 69 -8.89 1.56 7.11
C TYR A 69 -10.37 1.27 7.37
N LYS A 70 -10.95 2.01 8.29
CA LYS A 70 -12.39 2.00 8.52
C LYS A 70 -13.03 3.10 7.68
N LEU A 71 -13.51 2.72 6.52
CA LEU A 71 -14.14 3.61 5.55
C LEU A 71 -15.64 3.32 5.50
N ASP A 72 -16.46 4.32 5.75
CA ASP A 72 -17.91 4.18 5.71
C ASP A 72 -18.42 4.08 4.26
N ASN A 73 -17.74 4.77 3.34
CA ASN A 73 -18.03 4.73 1.91
C ASN A 73 -16.75 4.38 1.14
N PHE A 74 -16.58 3.10 0.82
CA PHE A 74 -15.46 2.58 0.06
C PHE A 74 -15.91 1.90 -1.22
N ARG A 75 -15.35 2.31 -2.35
CA ARG A 75 -15.57 1.68 -3.64
C ARG A 75 -14.23 1.29 -4.27
N LEU A 76 -14.06 0.00 -4.53
CA LEU A 76 -12.94 -0.54 -5.30
C LEU A 76 -13.46 -0.98 -6.68
N GLU A 77 -12.82 -0.51 -7.73
CA GLU A 77 -13.09 -0.89 -9.11
C GLU A 77 -11.85 -1.60 -9.68
N ASN A 78 -12.07 -2.75 -10.28
CA ASN A 78 -11.03 -3.57 -10.90
C ASN A 78 -11.16 -3.43 -12.43
N ALA A 79 -10.17 -2.84 -13.05
CA ALA A 79 -10.15 -2.61 -14.49
C ALA A 79 -9.36 -3.70 -15.23
N LYS A 80 -9.72 -3.91 -16.50
CA LYS A 80 -8.99 -4.79 -17.38
C LYS A 80 -7.54 -4.31 -17.54
N ALA A 81 -6.60 -5.25 -17.45
CA ALA A 81 -5.19 -5.00 -17.71
C ALA A 81 -4.52 -6.26 -18.26
N GLU A 82 -3.75 -6.08 -19.30
CA GLU A 82 -2.97 -7.13 -19.95
C GLU A 82 -1.48 -6.86 -19.77
N SER A 83 -0.68 -7.91 -19.71
CA SER A 83 0.77 -7.81 -19.74
C SER A 83 1.32 -8.64 -20.88
N HIS A 84 2.15 -8.02 -21.71
CA HIS A 84 2.95 -8.72 -22.71
C HIS A 84 4.29 -9.22 -22.16
N LEU A 85 4.59 -8.86 -20.89
CA LEU A 85 5.76 -9.35 -20.17
C LEU A 85 5.39 -10.60 -19.37
N ARG A 86 6.38 -11.43 -19.14
CA ARG A 86 6.28 -12.61 -18.27
C ARG A 86 6.24 -12.17 -16.81
N ILE A 87 5.05 -11.96 -16.28
CA ILE A 87 4.82 -11.61 -14.88
C ILE A 87 4.62 -12.85 -14.02
N GLY A 88 4.99 -12.77 -12.73
CA GLY A 88 4.86 -13.89 -11.80
C GLY A 88 4.81 -13.47 -10.35
N TRP A 89 4.81 -14.46 -9.45
CA TRP A 89 4.79 -14.25 -8.00
C TRP A 89 6.18 -13.85 -7.50
N LEU A 90 6.64 -12.68 -7.90
CA LEU A 90 7.84 -12.11 -7.33
C LEU A 90 7.52 -11.55 -5.94
N ARG A 91 8.54 -11.40 -5.09
CA ARG A 91 8.41 -10.94 -3.69
C ARG A 91 7.34 -9.84 -3.52
N SER A 92 6.50 -10.00 -2.51
CA SER A 92 5.39 -9.11 -2.16
C SER A 92 4.19 -9.15 -3.10
N VAL A 93 4.29 -9.80 -4.25
CA VAL A 93 3.19 -9.99 -5.19
C VAL A 93 2.46 -8.65 -5.45
N VAL A 94 1.15 -8.55 -5.19
CA VAL A 94 0.36 -7.33 -5.38
C VAL A 94 0.46 -6.36 -4.20
N HIS A 95 0.99 -6.81 -3.05
CA HIS A 95 1.20 -5.95 -1.88
C HIS A 95 2.07 -4.73 -2.15
N ILE A 96 3.02 -4.80 -3.08
CA ILE A 96 3.87 -3.65 -3.44
C ILE A 96 3.03 -2.50 -4.02
N HIS A 97 2.04 -2.82 -4.85
CA HIS A 97 1.18 -1.84 -5.50
C HIS A 97 0.20 -1.20 -4.51
N SER A 98 -0.48 -2.04 -3.72
CA SER A 98 -1.44 -1.59 -2.72
C SER A 98 -0.76 -0.81 -1.59
N GLY A 99 0.42 -1.25 -1.17
CA GLY A 99 1.23 -0.57 -0.16
C GLY A 99 1.59 0.84 -0.58
N PHE A 100 2.10 1.01 -1.79
CA PHE A 100 2.43 2.33 -2.33
C PHE A 100 1.18 3.20 -2.48
N GLY A 101 0.17 2.74 -3.23
CA GLY A 101 -1.00 3.56 -3.53
C GLY A 101 -1.79 3.98 -2.29
N ASN A 102 -2.01 3.06 -1.36
CA ASN A 102 -2.77 3.35 -0.15
C ASN A 102 -2.05 4.35 0.76
N ASN A 103 -0.74 4.19 0.99
CA ASN A 103 0.00 5.08 1.89
C ASN A 103 0.19 6.47 1.28
N SER A 104 0.56 6.55 0.00
CA SER A 104 0.70 7.84 -0.69
C SER A 104 -0.61 8.63 -0.66
N PHE A 105 -1.73 7.95 -0.89
CA PHE A 105 -3.03 8.61 -0.87
C PHE A 105 -3.47 9.02 0.55
N VAL A 106 -3.14 8.24 1.57
CA VAL A 106 -3.36 8.64 2.97
C VAL A 106 -2.55 9.88 3.31
N ASP A 107 -1.32 9.98 2.85
CA ASP A 107 -0.46 11.15 3.06
C ASP A 107 -1.03 12.41 2.39
N GLU A 108 -1.50 12.29 1.14
CA GLU A 108 -2.20 13.37 0.44
C GLU A 108 -3.46 13.84 1.19
N LEU A 109 -4.27 12.89 1.71
CA LEU A 109 -5.47 13.23 2.49
C LEU A 109 -5.12 13.85 3.85
N ALA A 110 -4.08 13.38 4.52
CA ALA A 110 -3.57 13.95 5.76
C ALA A 110 -3.14 15.41 5.57
N ASN A 111 -2.39 15.66 4.49
CA ASN A 111 -1.99 17.01 4.10
C ASN A 111 -3.21 17.91 3.80
N ALA A 112 -4.18 17.40 3.01
CA ALA A 112 -5.40 18.14 2.69
C ALA A 112 -6.25 18.44 3.94
N ALA A 113 -6.23 17.55 4.95
CA ALA A 113 -6.89 17.72 6.23
C ALA A 113 -6.11 18.58 7.22
N ASN A 114 -4.85 18.93 6.92
CA ASN A 114 -3.91 19.56 7.84
C ASN A 114 -3.76 18.79 9.17
N ILE A 115 -3.67 17.45 9.06
CA ILE A 115 -3.49 16.53 10.19
C ILE A 115 -2.15 15.80 10.01
N ASP A 116 -1.43 15.60 11.10
CA ASP A 116 -0.20 14.79 11.10
C ASP A 116 -0.44 13.40 10.49
N PRO A 117 0.40 12.92 9.55
CA PRO A 117 0.21 11.64 8.87
C PRO A 117 0.07 10.44 9.81
N VAL A 118 0.85 10.38 10.90
CA VAL A 118 0.74 9.30 11.90
C VAL A 118 -0.63 9.35 12.58
N GLN A 119 -1.04 10.54 13.01
CA GLN A 119 -2.35 10.71 13.64
C GLN A 119 -3.49 10.42 12.66
N PHE A 120 -3.34 10.83 11.38
CA PHE A 120 -4.33 10.55 10.35
C PHE A 120 -4.48 9.04 10.10
N HIS A 121 -3.38 8.30 9.99
CA HIS A 121 -3.41 6.84 9.90
C HIS A 121 -4.13 6.20 11.12
N LEU A 122 -3.82 6.65 12.34
CA LEU A 122 -4.44 6.12 13.56
C LEU A 122 -5.95 6.37 13.58
N ASN A 123 -6.38 7.56 13.17
CA ASN A 123 -7.79 7.94 13.07
C ASN A 123 -8.50 7.07 12.02
N LEU A 124 -7.89 6.90 10.85
CA LEU A 124 -8.45 6.16 9.72
C LEU A 124 -8.53 4.65 10.00
N ILE A 125 -7.54 4.08 10.69
CA ILE A 125 -7.59 2.68 11.14
C ILE A 125 -8.68 2.49 12.20
N GLY A 126 -8.86 3.44 13.10
CA GLY A 126 -9.92 3.46 14.08
C GLY A 126 -9.77 2.44 15.21
N LYS A 127 -10.90 1.89 15.71
CA LYS A 127 -10.92 0.93 16.83
C LYS A 127 -10.20 -0.38 16.47
N ASP A 128 -9.67 -1.02 17.51
CA ASP A 128 -8.99 -2.32 17.36
C ASP A 128 -9.95 -3.38 16.86
N ARG A 129 -9.51 -4.13 15.86
CA ARG A 129 -10.25 -5.23 15.27
C ARG A 129 -9.32 -6.21 14.56
N ILE A 130 -9.85 -7.39 14.27
CA ILE A 130 -9.23 -8.37 13.35
C ILE A 130 -9.86 -8.16 11.97
N ILE A 131 -9.03 -8.03 10.97
CA ILE A 131 -9.45 -8.01 9.57
C ILE A 131 -9.29 -9.43 9.04
N GLN A 132 -10.44 -10.02 8.68
CA GLN A 132 -10.55 -11.40 8.23
C GLN A 132 -10.56 -11.48 6.72
N GLY A 133 -10.34 -10.60 5.93
CA GLY A 133 -10.35 -10.61 4.47
C GLY A 133 -10.65 -11.96 3.78
N LYS A 134 -10.69 -11.98 2.47
CA LYS A 134 -10.80 -13.22 1.67
C LYS A 134 -9.47 -13.99 1.55
N SER A 135 -8.41 -13.45 2.13
CA SER A 135 -7.11 -14.11 2.19
C SER A 135 -7.01 -14.95 3.46
N ASP A 136 -6.19 -16.00 3.43
CA ASP A 136 -5.89 -16.85 4.58
C ASP A 136 -5.00 -16.16 5.64
N TYR A 137 -4.83 -14.84 5.53
CA TYR A 137 -3.93 -14.04 6.35
C TYR A 137 -4.68 -12.97 7.14
N PRO A 138 -5.46 -13.34 8.18
CA PRO A 138 -6.11 -12.37 9.05
C PRO A 138 -5.07 -11.56 9.82
N TYR A 139 -5.37 -10.29 10.10
CA TYR A 139 -4.45 -9.45 10.83
C TYR A 139 -5.12 -8.48 11.82
N SER A 140 -4.34 -8.05 12.81
CA SER A 140 -4.78 -7.18 13.90
C SER A 140 -4.46 -5.72 13.60
N THR A 141 -5.48 -4.86 13.59
CA THR A 141 -5.27 -3.41 13.47
C THR A 141 -4.59 -2.83 14.70
N LYS A 142 -4.74 -3.48 15.89
CA LYS A 142 -3.99 -3.09 17.09
C LYS A 142 -2.48 -3.24 16.86
N ARG A 143 -2.02 -4.40 16.43
CA ARG A 143 -0.60 -4.64 16.14
C ARG A 143 -0.07 -3.67 15.09
N MET A 144 -0.88 -3.39 14.06
CA MET A 144 -0.52 -2.43 13.02
C MET A 144 -0.32 -1.02 13.60
N LYS A 145 -1.24 -0.55 14.44
CA LYS A 145 -1.09 0.73 15.12
C LYS A 145 0.11 0.77 16.08
N ASP A 146 0.38 -0.33 16.78
CA ASP A 146 1.52 -0.42 17.69
C ASP A 146 2.85 -0.32 16.93
N VAL A 147 2.97 -0.99 15.78
CA VAL A 147 4.16 -0.88 14.90
C VAL A 147 4.31 0.55 14.38
N LEU A 148 3.24 1.18 13.90
CA LEU A 148 3.25 2.58 13.45
C LEU A 148 3.76 3.54 14.55
N LYS A 149 3.19 3.45 15.76
CA LYS A 149 3.57 4.30 16.88
C LYS A 149 5.03 4.08 17.30
N ASN A 150 5.48 2.84 17.35
CA ASN A 150 6.85 2.52 17.71
C ASN A 150 7.84 3.06 16.66
N THR A 151 7.52 2.91 15.38
CA THR A 151 8.37 3.44 14.30
C THR A 151 8.43 4.96 14.33
N ALA A 152 7.31 5.64 14.52
CA ALA A 152 7.27 7.10 14.69
C ALA A 152 8.12 7.55 15.89
N LYS A 153 8.01 6.86 17.03
CA LYS A 153 8.84 7.15 18.21
C LYS A 153 10.33 6.94 17.94
N MET A 154 10.69 5.84 17.30
CA MET A 154 12.10 5.50 17.04
C MET A 154 12.77 6.44 16.05
N SER A 155 12.00 7.00 15.12
CA SER A 155 12.49 7.97 14.12
C SER A 155 12.45 9.41 14.60
N ASN A 156 12.03 9.68 15.85
CA ASN A 156 11.78 11.02 16.34
C ASN A 156 10.80 11.81 15.46
N TRP A 157 9.74 11.17 14.99
CA TRP A 157 8.71 11.79 14.14
C TRP A 157 8.16 13.06 14.79
N GLY A 158 8.07 14.13 14.00
CA GLY A 158 7.63 15.44 14.47
C GLY A 158 8.77 16.34 14.94
N LEU A 159 10.03 15.86 14.87
CA LEU A 159 11.18 16.74 15.09
C LEU A 159 11.25 17.79 13.98
N GLU A 160 11.61 19.02 14.33
CA GLU A 160 11.87 20.08 13.36
C GLU A 160 13.10 19.69 12.51
N LEU A 161 12.92 19.64 11.21
CA LEU A 161 13.95 19.24 10.27
C LEU A 161 14.66 20.47 9.69
N PRO A 162 15.93 20.33 9.29
CA PRO A 162 16.63 21.40 8.55
C PRO A 162 15.90 21.76 7.25
N VAL A 163 16.20 22.94 6.73
CA VAL A 163 15.68 23.40 5.43
C VAL A 163 16.04 22.38 4.33
N ASN A 164 15.11 22.11 3.43
CA ASN A 164 15.20 21.12 2.36
C ASN A 164 15.27 19.65 2.85
N HIS A 165 14.91 19.36 4.08
CA HIS A 165 14.68 18.01 4.57
C HIS A 165 13.19 17.72 4.70
N GLY A 166 12.82 16.46 4.53
CA GLY A 166 11.47 15.98 4.71
C GLY A 166 11.44 14.56 5.26
N MET A 167 10.39 14.21 5.96
CA MET A 167 10.15 12.85 6.45
C MET A 167 8.81 12.34 5.92
N GLY A 168 8.79 11.08 5.51
CA GLY A 168 7.57 10.36 5.16
C GLY A 168 7.43 9.07 5.97
N ILE A 169 6.21 8.65 6.25
CA ILE A 169 5.93 7.40 6.97
C ILE A 169 4.94 6.55 6.19
N ALA A 170 5.19 5.25 6.16
CA ALA A 170 4.30 4.27 5.54
C ALA A 170 4.13 3.06 6.44
N ILE A 171 2.98 2.40 6.32
CA ILE A 171 2.65 1.19 7.07
C ILE A 171 1.97 0.17 6.16
N HIS A 172 2.37 -1.08 6.28
CA HIS A 172 1.77 -2.16 5.50
C HIS A 172 1.72 -3.47 6.27
N TYR A 173 0.74 -4.29 5.93
CA TYR A 173 0.64 -5.69 6.35
C TYR A 173 0.74 -6.59 5.14
N SER A 174 1.59 -7.59 5.20
CA SER A 174 1.78 -8.59 4.16
C SER A 174 2.21 -9.91 4.77
N PHE A 175 1.51 -11.01 4.43
CA PHE A 175 1.89 -12.38 4.84
C PHE A 175 2.28 -12.49 6.33
N TYR A 176 1.38 -12.14 7.24
CA TYR A 176 1.55 -12.12 8.71
C TYR A 176 2.58 -11.10 9.24
N SER A 177 3.23 -10.34 8.38
CA SER A 177 4.23 -9.35 8.77
C SER A 177 3.64 -7.94 8.81
N TYR A 178 3.95 -7.20 9.87
CA TYR A 178 3.60 -5.79 10.04
C TYR A 178 4.86 -4.97 9.88
N VAL A 179 4.86 -4.03 8.98
CA VAL A 179 6.01 -3.18 8.68
C VAL A 179 5.57 -1.73 8.69
N ALA A 180 6.31 -0.89 9.40
CA ALA A 180 6.25 0.55 9.22
C ALA A 180 7.65 1.06 8.91
N THR A 181 7.74 2.06 8.07
CA THR A 181 9.01 2.65 7.63
C THR A 181 8.90 4.16 7.65
N VAL A 182 9.90 4.81 8.23
CA VAL A 182 10.11 6.25 8.07
C VAL A 182 11.32 6.44 7.17
N VAL A 183 11.18 7.36 6.23
CA VAL A 183 12.26 7.77 5.34
C VAL A 183 12.46 9.26 5.52
N GLU A 184 13.68 9.68 5.85
CA GLU A 184 14.11 11.05 5.79
C GLU A 184 14.84 11.31 4.47
N VAL A 185 14.54 12.41 3.82
CA VAL A 185 15.18 12.83 2.57
C VAL A 185 15.69 14.24 2.69
N SER A 186 16.79 14.53 2.00
CA SER A 186 17.30 15.90 1.83
C SER A 186 17.47 16.20 0.36
N VAL A 187 17.12 17.41 -0.06
CA VAL A 187 17.27 17.87 -1.44
C VAL A 187 18.37 18.92 -1.49
N LYS A 188 19.42 18.68 -2.28
CA LYS A 188 20.51 19.63 -2.53
C LYS A 188 20.55 20.00 -4.01
N ASN A 189 20.49 21.31 -4.32
CA ASN A 189 20.58 21.82 -5.69
C ASN A 189 19.57 21.17 -6.66
N GLY A 190 18.36 20.84 -6.18
CA GLY A 190 17.32 20.21 -6.98
C GLY A 190 17.48 18.71 -7.19
N ASN A 191 18.43 18.07 -6.50
CA ASN A 191 18.69 16.62 -6.52
C ASN A 191 18.53 16.01 -5.13
#